data_8cb96134b07d067f1e52e69c742b6859
#
_entry.id   8cb96134b07d067f1e52e69c742b6859
#
_cell.length_a   1.000
_cell.length_b   1.000
_cell.length_c   1.000
_cell.angle_alpha   90.00
_cell.angle_beta   90.00
_cell.angle_gamma   90.00
#
_symmetry.space_group_name_H-M   'P 1'
#
loop_
_entity.id
_entity.type
_entity.pdbx_description
1 polymer ?
#
loop_
_entity_poly.entity_id
_entity_poly.type
_entity_poly.pdbx_seq_one_letter_code
_entity_poly.pdbx_strand_id
1 'polypeptide(L)'
;TLGLALLMGFLVMLLLETLGLPHAVHHDEDKDLLGLSATIGLIAHAAADGLAVGASVSSSTETGLIVFVAIMLHKGPAAFGLSSFLKHIDIEESKAKMYLILFALSSPLMAIITFFALKDTSFAIDDNIALTLLFSAGTFIYVATVDVLPELHSHEHDNDAPISFVLLGAFLVFLTTLLGHSH
;
A
#
# COMPACT_ATOMS: atom_id res chain seq x y z
N THR A 1 5.71 -21.76 -1.55
CA THR A 1 4.74 -21.12 -0.63
C THR A 1 4.93 -19.59 -0.57
N LEU A 2 6.16 -19.09 -0.39
CA LEU A 2 6.43 -17.65 -0.25
C LEU A 2 6.03 -16.83 -1.50
N GLY A 3 6.45 -17.24 -2.70
CA GLY A 3 6.05 -16.59 -3.94
C GLY A 3 4.54 -16.62 -4.20
N LEU A 4 3.84 -17.64 -3.67
CA LEU A 4 2.39 -17.72 -3.77
C LEU A 4 1.70 -16.64 -2.90
N ALA A 5 2.22 -16.33 -1.71
CA ALA A 5 1.67 -15.27 -0.86
C ALA A 5 1.76 -13.89 -1.54
N LEU A 6 2.91 -13.58 -2.15
CA LEU A 6 3.09 -12.37 -2.93
C LEU A 6 2.11 -12.30 -4.12
N LEU A 7 2.01 -13.40 -4.88
CA LEU A 7 1.07 -13.49 -5.99
C LEU A 7 -0.39 -13.32 -5.52
N MET A 8 -0.75 -13.93 -4.39
CA MET A 8 -2.10 -13.79 -3.82
C MET A 8 -2.40 -12.35 -3.41
N GLY A 9 -1.44 -11.62 -2.83
CA GLY A 9 -1.61 -10.20 -2.54
C GLY A 9 -1.89 -9.38 -3.79
N PHE A 10 -1.13 -9.63 -4.86
CA PHE A 10 -1.35 -8.98 -6.16
C PHE A 10 -2.73 -9.33 -6.74
N LEU A 11 -3.11 -10.61 -6.74
CA LEU A 11 -4.39 -11.07 -7.30
C LEU A 11 -5.60 -10.59 -6.50
N VAL A 12 -5.49 -10.47 -5.18
CA VAL A 12 -6.56 -9.91 -4.35
C VAL A 12 -6.82 -8.46 -4.71
N MET A 13 -5.77 -7.65 -4.92
CA MET A 13 -5.93 -6.27 -5.37
C MET A 13 -6.57 -6.19 -6.75
N LEU A 14 -6.09 -7.01 -7.70
CA LEU A 14 -6.69 -7.11 -9.03
C LEU A 14 -8.19 -7.49 -8.96
N LEU A 15 -8.54 -8.42 -8.07
CA LEU A 15 -9.92 -8.84 -7.88
C LEU A 15 -10.77 -7.73 -7.26
N LEU A 16 -10.26 -7.03 -6.24
CA LEU A 16 -10.96 -5.91 -5.62
C LEU A 16 -11.24 -4.79 -6.62
N GLU A 17 -10.27 -4.50 -7.49
CA GLU A 17 -10.46 -3.52 -8.55
C GLU A 17 -11.51 -3.98 -9.56
N THR A 18 -11.42 -5.22 -10.03
CA THR A 18 -12.40 -5.76 -11.00
C THR A 18 -13.81 -5.90 -10.44
N LEU A 19 -13.95 -6.19 -9.15
CA LEU A 19 -15.26 -6.30 -8.48
C LEU A 19 -15.79 -4.95 -7.99
N GLY A 20 -14.91 -4.05 -7.57
CA GLY A 20 -15.26 -2.74 -7.05
C GLY A 20 -15.50 -1.66 -8.12
N LEU A 21 -15.05 -1.89 -9.35
CA LEU A 21 -15.01 -0.90 -10.42
C LEU A 21 -15.53 -1.38 -11.78
N PRO A 22 -16.61 -2.14 -11.89
CA PRO A 22 -16.98 -2.71 -13.18
C PRO A 22 -17.36 -1.70 -14.27
N HIS A 23 -17.38 -0.39 -14.04
CA HIS A 23 -17.91 0.56 -15.04
C HIS A 23 -17.29 1.98 -15.05
N ALA A 24 -16.24 2.25 -14.30
CA ALA A 24 -15.63 3.59 -14.29
C ALA A 24 -14.81 3.93 -15.54
N VAL A 25 -14.47 2.93 -16.36
CA VAL A 25 -13.53 3.07 -17.50
C VAL A 25 -14.16 3.68 -18.75
N HIS A 26 -15.47 3.96 -18.78
CA HIS A 26 -16.14 4.37 -20.02
C HIS A 26 -16.91 5.71 -20.01
N HIS A 27 -16.82 6.50 -18.94
CA HIS A 27 -17.42 7.85 -18.97
C HIS A 27 -16.48 8.89 -18.36
N ASP A 28 -16.13 9.88 -19.17
CA ASP A 28 -15.31 11.06 -18.85
C ASP A 28 -15.91 12.00 -17.77
N GLU A 29 -16.94 11.59 -17.04
CA GLU A 29 -17.71 12.47 -16.17
C GLU A 29 -17.71 12.12 -14.67
N ASP A 30 -17.13 10.99 -14.21
CA ASP A 30 -17.25 10.61 -12.81
C ASP A 30 -15.92 10.66 -12.04
N LYS A 31 -15.40 11.88 -11.85
CA LYS A 31 -14.21 12.15 -11.01
C LYS A 31 -14.37 11.60 -9.61
N ASP A 32 -15.57 11.67 -9.03
CA ASP A 32 -15.89 11.15 -7.71
C ASP A 32 -15.70 9.63 -7.63
N LEU A 33 -16.10 8.91 -8.67
CA LEU A 33 -15.96 7.46 -8.73
C LEU A 33 -14.47 7.05 -8.89
N LEU A 34 -13.72 7.78 -9.71
CA LEU A 34 -12.29 7.54 -9.89
C LEU A 34 -11.51 7.79 -8.58
N GLY A 35 -11.81 8.90 -7.89
CA GLY A 35 -11.19 9.20 -6.59
C GLY A 35 -11.53 8.19 -5.51
N LEU A 36 -12.79 7.73 -5.48
CA LEU A 36 -13.24 6.69 -4.55
C LEU A 36 -12.53 5.36 -4.81
N SER A 37 -12.39 4.98 -6.05
CA SER A 37 -11.74 3.75 -6.49
C SER A 37 -10.28 3.69 -6.06
N ALA A 38 -9.49 4.68 -6.44
CA ALA A 38 -8.08 4.77 -6.02
C ALA A 38 -7.95 4.75 -4.48
N THR A 39 -8.88 5.41 -3.79
CA THR A 39 -8.92 5.42 -2.32
C THR A 39 -9.18 4.03 -1.75
N ILE A 40 -10.15 3.29 -2.30
CA ILE A 40 -10.47 1.91 -1.85
C ILE A 40 -9.28 0.99 -2.05
N GLY A 41 -8.61 1.06 -3.20
CA GLY A 41 -7.40 0.29 -3.48
C GLY A 41 -6.30 0.56 -2.43
N LEU A 42 -6.02 1.82 -2.15
CA LEU A 42 -5.02 2.21 -1.14
C LEU A 42 -5.45 1.86 0.29
N ILE A 43 -6.74 1.91 0.64
CA ILE A 43 -7.26 1.46 1.93
C ILE A 43 -7.06 -0.06 2.08
N ALA A 44 -7.34 -0.84 1.05
CA ALA A 44 -7.15 -2.29 1.06
C ALA A 44 -5.67 -2.66 1.23
N HIS A 45 -4.77 -1.97 0.48
CA HIS A 45 -3.33 -2.11 0.68
C HIS A 45 -2.90 -1.74 2.10
N ALA A 46 -3.35 -0.59 2.62
CA ALA A 46 -3.02 -0.16 3.98
C ALA A 46 -3.57 -1.10 5.06
N ALA A 47 -4.70 -1.77 4.81
CA ALA A 47 -5.20 -2.82 5.69
C ALA A 47 -4.29 -4.06 5.68
N ALA A 48 -3.76 -4.46 4.51
CA ALA A 48 -2.78 -5.54 4.41
C ALA A 48 -1.47 -5.20 5.15
N ASP A 49 -1.02 -3.95 5.10
CA ASP A 49 0.09 -3.47 5.94
C ASP A 49 -0.21 -3.60 7.43
N GLY A 50 -1.42 -3.25 7.84
CA GLY A 50 -1.89 -3.41 9.22
C GLY A 50 -1.90 -4.87 9.66
N LEU A 51 -2.32 -5.81 8.79
CA LEU A 51 -2.21 -7.25 9.05
C LEU A 51 -0.76 -7.64 9.33
N ALA A 52 0.19 -7.19 8.50
CA ALA A 52 1.60 -7.50 8.66
C ALA A 52 2.18 -6.94 9.96
N VAL A 53 1.85 -5.69 10.32
CA VAL A 53 2.26 -5.11 11.63
C VAL A 53 1.69 -5.90 12.80
N GLY A 54 0.37 -6.15 12.80
CA GLY A 54 -0.29 -6.85 13.89
C GLY A 54 0.24 -8.26 14.09
N ALA A 55 0.47 -9.00 13.00
CA ALA A 55 1.08 -10.33 13.05
C ALA A 55 2.53 -10.27 13.58
N SER A 56 3.33 -9.32 13.13
CA SER A 56 4.73 -9.16 13.56
C SER A 56 4.84 -8.79 15.04
N VAL A 57 4.00 -7.87 15.53
CA VAL A 57 3.97 -7.48 16.95
C VAL A 57 3.50 -8.63 17.83
N SER A 58 2.58 -9.48 17.34
CA SER A 58 2.12 -10.66 18.10
C SER A 58 3.21 -11.74 18.27
N SER A 59 4.20 -11.78 17.37
CA SER A 59 5.37 -12.66 17.47
C SER A 59 6.45 -12.07 18.38
N SER A 60 6.94 -10.88 18.06
CA SER A 60 7.90 -10.16 18.90
C SER A 60 7.78 -8.65 18.73
N THR A 61 8.03 -7.93 19.82
CA THR A 61 8.03 -6.45 19.79
C THR A 61 9.13 -5.91 18.87
N GLU A 62 10.28 -6.59 18.80
CA GLU A 62 11.41 -6.19 17.96
C GLU A 62 11.06 -6.29 16.47
N THR A 63 10.56 -7.46 16.02
CA THR A 63 10.10 -7.68 14.65
C THR A 63 8.98 -6.69 14.28
N GLY A 64 8.01 -6.52 15.20
CA GLY A 64 6.91 -5.59 15.01
C GLY A 64 7.37 -4.14 14.83
N LEU A 65 8.38 -3.70 15.59
CA LEU A 65 8.93 -2.35 15.46
C LEU A 65 9.62 -2.14 14.11
N ILE A 66 10.39 -3.12 13.64
CA ILE A 66 11.07 -3.04 12.33
C ILE A 66 10.03 -2.94 11.21
N VAL A 67 9.01 -3.81 11.22
CA VAL A 67 7.93 -3.80 10.22
C VAL A 67 7.12 -2.50 10.29
N PHE A 68 6.81 -2.02 11.50
CA PHE A 68 6.11 -0.74 11.68
C PHE A 68 6.89 0.43 11.08
N VAL A 69 8.19 0.53 11.35
CA VAL A 69 9.03 1.61 10.80
C VAL A 69 9.09 1.53 9.28
N ALA A 70 9.27 0.33 8.71
CA ALA A 70 9.28 0.13 7.26
C ALA A 70 7.97 0.60 6.61
N ILE A 71 6.83 0.26 7.22
CA ILE A 71 5.50 0.68 6.72
C ILE A 71 5.30 2.19 6.87
N MET A 72 5.71 2.79 7.98
CA MET A 72 5.62 4.24 8.16
C MET A 72 6.43 5.02 7.13
N LEU A 73 7.61 4.53 6.74
CA LEU A 73 8.45 5.17 5.74
C LEU A 73 7.79 5.24 4.36
N HIS A 74 7.06 4.20 3.94
CA HIS A 74 6.38 4.24 2.63
C HIS A 74 4.94 4.81 2.71
N LYS A 75 4.31 4.79 3.87
CA LYS A 75 2.94 5.32 4.05
C LYS A 75 2.86 6.83 3.83
N GLY A 76 3.90 7.58 4.22
CA GLY A 76 3.97 9.02 3.97
C GLY A 76 3.93 9.36 2.47
N PRO A 77 4.82 8.84 1.64
CA PRO A 77 4.76 8.96 0.19
C PRO A 77 3.44 8.51 -0.42
N ALA A 78 2.86 7.40 0.03
CA ALA A 78 1.55 6.92 -0.46
C ALA A 78 0.42 7.90 -0.13
N ALA A 79 0.39 8.46 1.08
CA ALA A 79 -0.58 9.49 1.45
C ALA A 79 -0.44 10.77 0.62
N PHE A 80 0.80 11.17 0.35
CA PHE A 80 1.09 12.31 -0.50
C PHE A 80 0.62 12.07 -1.94
N GLY A 81 0.89 10.89 -2.49
CA GLY A 81 0.43 10.47 -3.82
C GLY A 81 -1.10 10.52 -3.93
N LEU A 82 -1.82 9.91 -2.97
CA LEU A 82 -3.28 9.96 -2.93
C LEU A 82 -3.80 11.40 -2.85
N SER A 83 -3.21 12.22 -1.97
CA SER A 83 -3.62 13.64 -1.83
C SER A 83 -3.42 14.43 -3.11
N SER A 84 -2.29 14.24 -3.79
CA SER A 84 -1.97 14.90 -5.06
C SER A 84 -2.91 14.45 -6.17
N PHE A 85 -3.19 13.14 -6.26
CA PHE A 85 -4.13 12.57 -7.22
C PHE A 85 -5.55 13.13 -7.03
N LEU A 86 -6.09 13.08 -5.79
CA LEU A 86 -7.43 13.61 -5.50
C LEU A 86 -7.56 15.09 -5.81
N LYS A 87 -6.50 15.87 -5.58
CA LYS A 87 -6.45 17.28 -5.94
C LYS A 87 -6.39 17.47 -7.46
N HIS A 88 -5.64 16.63 -8.17
CA HIS A 88 -5.50 16.70 -9.63
C HIS A 88 -6.85 16.49 -10.35
N ILE A 89 -7.65 15.53 -9.87
CA ILE A 89 -8.99 15.26 -10.42
C ILE A 89 -10.08 16.15 -9.83
N ASP A 90 -9.74 17.22 -9.12
CA ASP A 90 -10.66 18.19 -8.53
C ASP A 90 -11.72 17.59 -7.59
N ILE A 91 -11.33 16.64 -6.74
CA ILE A 91 -12.22 16.15 -5.67
C ILE A 91 -12.41 17.23 -4.61
N GLU A 92 -13.65 17.41 -4.15
CA GLU A 92 -13.98 18.36 -3.08
C GLU A 92 -13.08 18.13 -1.84
N GLU A 93 -12.55 19.23 -1.30
CA GLU A 93 -11.57 19.18 -0.20
C GLU A 93 -12.06 18.40 1.02
N SER A 94 -13.37 18.48 1.33
CA SER A 94 -13.97 17.75 2.45
C SER A 94 -13.96 16.24 2.21
N LYS A 95 -14.27 15.79 0.98
CA LYS A 95 -14.22 14.38 0.57
C LYS A 95 -12.76 13.88 0.55
N ALA A 96 -11.85 14.65 -0.02
CA ALA A 96 -10.43 14.30 -0.07
C ALA A 96 -9.84 14.11 1.34
N LYS A 97 -10.17 15.00 2.27
CA LYS A 97 -9.78 14.84 3.70
C LYS A 97 -10.35 13.58 4.32
N MET A 98 -11.62 13.28 4.07
CA MET A 98 -12.26 12.05 4.56
C MET A 98 -11.54 10.81 4.02
N TYR A 99 -11.22 10.77 2.72
CA TYR A 99 -10.51 9.66 2.09
C TYR A 99 -9.12 9.45 2.69
N LEU A 100 -8.37 10.53 2.91
CA LEU A 100 -7.06 10.47 3.57
C LEU A 100 -7.15 9.98 5.01
N ILE A 101 -8.17 10.38 5.77
CA ILE A 101 -8.39 9.91 7.13
C ILE A 101 -8.71 8.40 7.14
N LEU A 102 -9.58 7.92 6.24
CA LEU A 102 -9.89 6.50 6.11
C LEU A 102 -8.65 5.68 5.74
N PHE A 103 -7.87 6.16 4.78
CA PHE A 103 -6.57 5.55 4.42
C PHE A 103 -5.61 5.53 5.61
N ALA A 104 -5.48 6.64 6.35
CA ALA A 104 -4.56 6.72 7.49
C ALA A 104 -4.96 5.77 8.63
N LEU A 105 -6.27 5.63 8.90
CA LEU A 105 -6.79 4.79 9.98
C LEU A 105 -6.82 3.29 9.64
N SER A 106 -6.84 2.90 8.38
CA SER A 106 -6.97 1.51 7.96
C SER A 106 -5.85 0.61 8.51
N SER A 107 -4.57 1.04 8.45
CA SER A 107 -3.46 0.27 8.99
C SER A 107 -3.48 0.12 10.50
N PRO A 108 -3.61 1.18 11.32
CA PRO A 108 -3.62 1.00 12.77
C PRO A 108 -4.84 0.20 13.26
N LEU A 109 -6.01 0.38 12.66
CA LEU A 109 -7.17 -0.41 13.01
C LEU A 109 -6.95 -1.89 12.71
N MET A 110 -6.44 -2.20 11.52
CA MET A 110 -6.18 -3.59 11.14
C MET A 110 -5.05 -4.20 11.96
N ALA A 111 -4.01 -3.43 12.31
CA ALA A 111 -2.92 -3.90 13.18
C ALA A 111 -3.44 -4.27 14.57
N ILE A 112 -4.31 -3.45 15.16
CA ILE A 112 -4.93 -3.73 16.46
C ILE A 112 -5.80 -5.00 16.38
N ILE A 113 -6.67 -5.09 15.38
CA ILE A 113 -7.53 -6.26 15.17
C ILE A 113 -6.69 -7.53 15.04
N THR A 114 -5.66 -7.50 14.19
CA THR A 114 -4.77 -8.65 13.95
C THR A 114 -4.01 -9.04 15.19
N PHE A 115 -3.44 -8.08 15.93
CA PHE A 115 -2.74 -8.35 17.18
C PHE A 115 -3.64 -9.09 18.19
N PHE A 116 -4.84 -8.58 18.45
CA PHE A 116 -5.76 -9.23 19.39
C PHE A 116 -6.27 -10.58 18.90
N ALA A 117 -6.41 -10.77 17.59
CA ALA A 117 -6.80 -12.05 17.02
C ALA A 117 -5.69 -13.11 17.10
N LEU A 118 -4.43 -12.71 17.06
CA LEU A 118 -3.29 -13.64 16.95
C LEU A 118 -2.49 -13.83 18.24
N LYS A 119 -2.51 -12.89 19.19
CA LYS A 119 -1.64 -12.87 20.38
C LYS A 119 -1.65 -14.14 21.23
N ASP A 120 -2.76 -14.88 21.23
CA ASP A 120 -2.94 -16.10 22.02
C ASP A 120 -2.99 -17.36 21.12
N THR A 121 -2.58 -17.24 19.87
CA THR A 121 -2.60 -18.35 18.91
C THR A 121 -1.18 -18.78 18.52
N SER A 122 -1.04 -20.03 18.10
CA SER A 122 0.20 -20.54 17.50
C SER A 122 0.45 -20.02 16.08
N PHE A 123 -0.37 -19.08 15.59
CA PHE A 123 -0.21 -18.52 14.25
C PHE A 123 0.96 -17.53 14.16
N ALA A 124 1.39 -16.95 15.28
CA ALA A 124 2.52 -16.02 15.36
C ALA A 124 3.88 -16.74 15.24
N ILE A 125 4.02 -17.63 14.24
CA ILE A 125 5.26 -18.31 13.87
C ILE A 125 5.90 -17.50 12.73
N ASP A 126 7.23 -17.45 12.71
CA ASP A 126 8.00 -16.64 11.73
C ASP A 126 7.60 -16.91 10.27
N ASP A 127 7.30 -18.15 9.91
CA ASP A 127 6.84 -18.51 8.56
C ASP A 127 5.52 -17.82 8.18
N ASN A 128 4.59 -17.69 9.10
CA ASN A 128 3.30 -17.05 8.86
C ASN A 128 3.43 -15.53 8.77
N ILE A 129 4.36 -14.95 9.53
CA ILE A 129 4.70 -13.52 9.44
C ILE A 129 5.31 -13.23 8.07
N ALA A 130 6.23 -14.06 7.61
CA ALA A 130 6.81 -13.93 6.28
C ALA A 130 5.74 -13.98 5.18
N LEU A 131 4.73 -14.85 5.32
CA LEU A 131 3.59 -14.92 4.39
C LEU A 131 2.75 -13.64 4.40
N THR A 132 2.46 -13.07 5.57
CA THR A 132 1.69 -11.81 5.68
C THR A 132 2.46 -10.63 5.11
N LEU A 133 3.77 -10.55 5.33
CA LEU A 133 4.64 -9.53 4.76
C LEU A 133 4.70 -9.62 3.23
N LEU A 134 4.84 -10.84 2.69
CA LEU A 134 4.85 -11.04 1.24
C LEU A 134 3.49 -10.78 0.60
N PHE A 135 2.40 -11.12 1.29
CA PHE A 135 1.07 -10.75 0.85
C PHE A 135 0.92 -9.22 0.76
N SER A 136 1.31 -8.49 1.81
CA SER A 136 1.32 -7.01 1.78
C SER A 136 2.22 -6.45 0.69
N ALA A 137 3.42 -7.03 0.49
CA ALA A 137 4.30 -6.64 -0.61
C ALA A 137 3.65 -6.86 -1.99
N GLY A 138 2.89 -7.94 -2.17
CA GLY A 138 2.11 -8.20 -3.38
C GLY A 138 1.04 -7.13 -3.65
N THR A 139 0.30 -6.71 -2.61
CA THR A 139 -0.66 -5.61 -2.73
C THR A 139 0.02 -4.30 -3.10
N PHE A 140 1.20 -4.04 -2.55
CA PHE A 140 1.98 -2.85 -2.86
C PHE A 140 2.48 -2.83 -4.31
N ILE A 141 2.99 -3.97 -4.81
CA ILE A 141 3.42 -4.11 -6.20
C ILE A 141 2.26 -3.81 -7.15
N TYR A 142 1.04 -4.30 -6.82
CA TYR A 142 -0.15 -4.00 -7.61
C TYR A 142 -0.38 -2.49 -7.71
N VAL A 143 -0.51 -1.80 -6.58
CA VAL A 143 -0.73 -0.34 -6.54
C VAL A 143 0.38 0.41 -7.29
N ALA A 144 1.63 0.02 -7.10
CA ALA A 144 2.76 0.68 -7.74
C ALA A 144 2.76 0.52 -9.27
N THR A 145 2.37 -0.67 -9.78
CA THR A 145 2.48 -0.99 -11.22
C THR A 145 1.21 -0.71 -12.00
N VAL A 146 0.05 -0.81 -11.36
CA VAL A 146 -1.26 -0.66 -12.04
C VAL A 146 -1.82 0.74 -11.85
N ASP A 147 -1.71 1.32 -10.64
CA ASP A 147 -2.27 2.63 -10.34
C ASP A 147 -1.26 3.76 -10.58
N VAL A 148 -0.06 3.65 -9.98
CA VAL A 148 0.89 4.77 -9.93
C VAL A 148 1.73 4.89 -11.21
N LEU A 149 2.26 3.79 -11.71
CA LEU A 149 3.19 3.82 -12.86
C LEU A 149 2.53 4.31 -14.16
N PRO A 150 1.30 3.91 -14.52
CA PRO A 150 0.61 4.44 -15.70
C PRO A 150 0.33 5.94 -15.59
N GLU A 151 -0.05 6.43 -14.41
CA GLU A 151 -0.31 7.85 -14.18
C GLU A 151 0.95 8.70 -14.39
N LEU A 152 2.11 8.21 -13.94
CA LEU A 152 3.38 8.88 -14.18
C LEU A 152 3.75 8.99 -15.66
N HIS A 153 3.31 8.03 -16.50
CA HIS A 153 3.58 8.04 -17.94
C HIS A 153 2.54 8.85 -18.75
N SER A 154 1.34 9.07 -18.22
CA SER A 154 0.31 9.84 -18.91
C SER A 154 0.64 11.32 -19.04
N HIS A 155 1.54 11.85 -18.21
CA HIS A 155 2.00 13.23 -18.17
C HIS A 155 3.27 13.53 -19.00
N GLU A 156 3.62 12.68 -19.96
CA GLU A 156 4.89 12.69 -20.72
C GLU A 156 5.09 13.89 -21.69
N HIS A 157 4.42 15.02 -21.48
CA HIS A 157 4.59 16.19 -22.36
C HIS A 157 5.47 17.32 -21.80
N ASP A 158 5.94 17.25 -20.54
CA ASP A 158 6.88 18.28 -20.02
C ASP A 158 7.81 17.71 -18.92
N ASN A 159 9.05 17.41 -19.30
CA ASN A 159 10.22 17.12 -18.48
C ASN A 159 10.48 15.66 -18.04
N ASP A 160 11.74 15.22 -18.26
CA ASP A 160 12.36 13.93 -17.88
C ASP A 160 12.44 13.66 -16.37
N ALA A 161 11.72 14.43 -15.54
CA ALA A 161 11.76 14.37 -14.09
C ALA A 161 11.20 13.07 -13.47
N PRO A 162 10.13 12.43 -13.95
CA PRO A 162 9.54 11.27 -13.29
C PRO A 162 10.49 10.09 -13.15
N ILE A 163 11.23 9.74 -14.20
CA ILE A 163 12.15 8.59 -14.21
C ILE A 163 13.31 8.78 -13.24
N SER A 164 13.86 9.98 -13.14
CA SER A 164 14.96 10.29 -12.22
C SER A 164 14.54 10.12 -10.76
N PHE A 165 13.31 10.48 -10.39
CA PHE A 165 12.80 10.27 -9.03
C PHE A 165 12.52 8.79 -8.74
N VAL A 166 12.03 8.01 -9.71
CA VAL A 166 11.88 6.55 -9.57
C VAL A 166 13.23 5.88 -9.34
N LEU A 167 14.24 6.24 -10.13
CA LEU A 167 15.60 5.73 -9.98
C LEU A 167 16.23 6.14 -8.65
N LEU A 168 16.00 7.38 -8.20
CA LEU A 168 16.46 7.84 -6.89
C LEU A 168 15.79 7.03 -5.76
N GLY A 169 14.48 6.79 -5.84
CA GLY A 169 13.76 5.96 -4.87
C GLY A 169 14.31 4.53 -4.82
N ALA A 170 14.50 3.90 -5.98
CA ALA A 170 15.08 2.57 -6.08
C ALA A 170 16.52 2.52 -5.51
N PHE A 171 17.32 3.53 -5.79
CA PHE A 171 18.68 3.64 -5.23
C PHE A 171 18.70 3.79 -3.71
N LEU A 172 17.78 4.59 -3.14
CA LEU A 172 17.65 4.73 -1.68
C LEU A 172 17.27 3.41 -1.02
N VAL A 173 16.32 2.66 -1.60
CA VAL A 173 15.95 1.33 -1.10
C VAL A 173 17.12 0.35 -1.21
N PHE A 174 17.86 0.35 -2.33
CA PHE A 174 19.06 -0.46 -2.48
C PHE A 174 20.11 -0.11 -1.42
N LEU A 175 20.32 1.16 -1.12
CA LEU A 175 21.27 1.59 -0.09
C LEU A 175 20.87 1.08 1.31
N THR A 176 19.57 1.08 1.66
CA THR A 176 19.11 0.54 2.95
C THR A 176 19.35 -0.96 3.07
N THR A 177 19.22 -1.72 1.97
CA THR A 177 19.52 -3.16 1.98
C THR A 177 21.03 -3.45 2.17
N LEU A 178 21.90 -2.63 1.58
CA LEU A 178 23.35 -2.76 1.79
C LEU A 178 23.75 -2.46 3.24
N LEU A 179 23.17 -1.43 3.85
CA LEU A 179 23.45 -1.06 5.24
C LEU A 179 22.89 -2.07 6.25
N GLY A 180 21.74 -2.70 5.92
CA GLY A 180 21.11 -3.72 6.77
C GLY A 180 21.84 -5.08 6.77
N HIS A 181 22.70 -5.37 5.81
CA HIS A 181 23.51 -6.61 5.75
C HIS A 181 24.83 -6.52 6.50
N SER A 182 25.14 -5.39 7.12
CA SER A 182 26.41 -5.18 7.85
C SER A 182 26.38 -5.49 9.34
N HIS A 183 25.33 -6.22 9.82
CA HIS A 183 25.22 -6.66 11.23
C HIS A 183 24.96 -8.14 11.34
#